data_bf5825359faaa1bc34c8df45a7ff5267
#
_entry.id   bf5825359faaa1bc34c8df45a7ff5267
#
_cell.length_a   1.000
_cell.length_b   1.000
_cell.length_c   1.000
_cell.angle_alpha   90.00
_cell.angle_beta   90.00
_cell.angle_gamma   90.00
#
_symmetry.space_group_name_H-M   'P 1'
#
loop_
_entity.id
_entity.type
_entity.pdbx_description
1 polymer ?
#
loop_
_entity_poly.entity_id
_entity_poly.type
_entity_poly.pdbx_seq_one_letter_code
_entity_poly.pdbx_strand_id
1 'polypeptide(L)'
;MRTGYVSFAIVTLMLAAANLPAAADDSGHWRGLAALVVTDQKTAKVDDGSDHVALISEQDGAIHNADGKSFLDKARYQVVSVVDTGVIRGGYKTFTEADGSKVFAKYTVTEFKPPEVNGKFEFTGGTGKYQGITGNGKFHYVRVSDKAAWDELIGDYKIPTALAGAAVKN
;
A
#
# COMPACT_ATOMS: atom_id res chain seq x y z
N MET A 1 -73.84 -39.43 3.25
CA MET A 1 -72.36 -39.43 3.21
C MET A 1 -71.89 -38.33 2.26
N ARG A 2 -71.31 -37.20 2.76
CA ARG A 2 -70.78 -36.11 1.99
C ARG A 2 -69.27 -36.14 2.09
N THR A 3 -68.60 -36.40 0.96
CA THR A 3 -67.15 -36.48 0.85
C THR A 3 -66.64 -35.05 0.52
N GLY A 4 -65.93 -34.45 1.46
CA GLY A 4 -65.31 -33.15 1.24
C GLY A 4 -63.93 -33.32 0.63
N TYR A 5 -63.69 -32.66 -0.48
CA TYR A 5 -62.33 -32.53 -1.11
C TYR A 5 -61.63 -31.32 -0.52
N VAL A 6 -60.48 -31.57 0.11
CA VAL A 6 -59.56 -30.52 0.56
C VAL A 6 -58.57 -30.23 -0.58
N SER A 7 -58.67 -29.05 -1.19
CA SER A 7 -57.69 -28.60 -2.20
C SER A 7 -56.50 -27.99 -1.50
N PHE A 8 -55.34 -28.62 -1.64
CA PHE A 8 -54.04 -28.03 -1.25
C PHE A 8 -53.53 -27.09 -2.36
N ALA A 9 -53.49 -25.82 -2.08
CA ALA A 9 -52.82 -24.83 -2.97
C ALA A 9 -51.31 -24.83 -2.65
N ILE A 10 -50.51 -25.25 -3.59
CA ILE A 10 -49.05 -25.17 -3.53
C ILE A 10 -48.65 -23.77 -3.97
N VAL A 11 -48.24 -22.94 -3.03
CA VAL A 11 -47.63 -21.62 -3.32
C VAL A 11 -46.18 -21.84 -3.66
N THR A 12 -45.85 -21.76 -4.93
CA THR A 12 -44.45 -21.81 -5.40
C THR A 12 -43.82 -20.42 -5.22
N LEU A 13 -42.99 -20.26 -4.19
CA LEU A 13 -42.22 -19.07 -3.94
C LEU A 13 -41.04 -19.02 -4.93
N MET A 14 -41.15 -18.22 -6.02
CA MET A 14 -40.03 -17.95 -6.90
C MET A 14 -39.07 -16.98 -6.21
N LEU A 15 -37.90 -17.48 -5.75
CA LEU A 15 -36.78 -16.65 -5.34
C LEU A 15 -36.14 -16.03 -6.59
N ALA A 16 -36.45 -14.77 -6.87
CA ALA A 16 -35.70 -13.99 -7.86
C ALA A 16 -34.29 -13.74 -7.29
N ALA A 17 -33.31 -14.47 -7.78
CA ALA A 17 -31.91 -14.16 -7.53
C ALA A 17 -31.60 -12.80 -8.20
N ALA A 18 -31.58 -11.73 -7.42
CA ALA A 18 -31.10 -10.43 -7.88
C ALA A 18 -29.61 -10.59 -8.20
N ASN A 19 -29.27 -10.59 -9.48
CA ASN A 19 -27.90 -10.43 -9.93
C ASN A 19 -27.46 -9.00 -9.56
N LEU A 20 -26.88 -8.83 -8.37
CA LEU A 20 -26.20 -7.60 -8.00
C LEU A 20 -25.01 -7.45 -8.97
N PRO A 21 -24.86 -6.31 -9.66
CA PRO A 21 -23.69 -6.08 -10.47
C PRO A 21 -22.45 -6.24 -9.59
N ALA A 22 -21.48 -7.04 -10.03
CA ALA A 22 -20.19 -7.13 -9.37
C ALA A 22 -19.61 -5.71 -9.36
N ALA A 23 -19.36 -5.17 -8.18
CA ALA A 23 -18.72 -3.87 -8.08
C ALA A 23 -17.34 -3.98 -8.75
N ALA A 24 -17.02 -3.03 -9.62
CA ALA A 24 -15.75 -3.02 -10.33
C ALA A 24 -14.61 -2.73 -9.34
N ASP A 25 -13.47 -3.42 -9.49
CA ASP A 25 -12.26 -3.12 -8.74
C ASP A 25 -11.85 -1.66 -8.98
N ASP A 26 -11.43 -0.96 -7.91
CA ASP A 26 -10.81 0.35 -8.05
C ASP A 26 -9.35 0.18 -8.46
N SER A 27 -8.98 0.69 -9.61
CA SER A 27 -7.62 0.58 -10.14
C SER A 27 -7.21 1.85 -10.87
N GLY A 28 -5.93 2.14 -10.86
CA GLY A 28 -5.44 3.32 -11.54
C GLY A 28 -3.94 3.44 -11.57
N HIS A 29 -3.51 4.41 -12.36
CA HIS A 29 -2.16 4.96 -12.34
C HIS A 29 -2.10 6.14 -11.39
N TRP A 30 -0.97 6.32 -10.69
CA TRP A 30 -0.76 7.43 -9.78
C TRP A 30 0.69 7.91 -9.76
N ARG A 31 0.87 9.16 -9.41
CA ARG A 31 2.16 9.80 -9.18
C ARG A 31 2.15 10.50 -7.83
N GLY A 32 3.00 10.03 -6.91
CA GLY A 32 3.16 10.62 -5.59
C GLY A 32 4.44 11.44 -5.51
N LEU A 33 4.36 12.63 -4.91
CA LEU A 33 5.51 13.47 -4.57
C LEU A 33 5.58 13.60 -3.06
N ALA A 34 6.70 13.24 -2.46
CA ALA A 34 6.87 13.23 -1.01
C ALA A 34 8.07 14.06 -0.57
N ALA A 35 7.91 14.74 0.57
CA ALA A 35 9.00 15.31 1.34
C ALA A 35 9.22 14.45 2.59
N LEU A 36 10.46 14.09 2.85
CA LEU A 36 10.86 13.20 3.93
C LEU A 36 11.92 13.84 4.80
N VAL A 37 11.86 13.55 6.11
CA VAL A 37 12.92 13.86 7.07
C VAL A 37 13.39 12.59 7.76
N VAL A 38 14.68 12.49 8.03
CA VAL A 38 15.25 11.39 8.82
C VAL A 38 14.84 11.60 10.28
N THR A 39 14.18 10.61 10.86
CA THR A 39 13.67 10.66 12.25
C THR A 39 14.48 9.81 13.20
N ASP A 40 15.05 8.69 12.72
CA ASP A 40 15.90 7.81 13.53
C ASP A 40 16.92 7.07 12.67
N GLN A 41 18.05 6.69 13.28
CA GLN A 41 19.07 5.87 12.66
C GLN A 41 19.69 4.95 13.69
N LYS A 42 19.71 3.65 13.41
CA LYS A 42 20.28 2.62 14.27
C LYS A 42 21.40 1.89 13.53
N THR A 43 22.60 1.97 14.06
CA THR A 43 23.79 1.31 13.49
C THR A 43 24.11 0.03 14.23
N ALA A 44 24.60 -0.96 13.51
CA ALA A 44 25.21 -2.16 14.05
C ALA A 44 26.57 -2.38 13.36
N LYS A 45 27.64 -2.55 14.14
CA LYS A 45 28.93 -2.96 13.62
C LYS A 45 28.88 -4.45 13.28
N VAL A 46 29.36 -4.80 12.09
CA VAL A 46 29.50 -6.19 11.66
C VAL A 46 30.90 -6.67 12.05
N ASP A 47 30.97 -7.77 12.78
CA ASP A 47 32.24 -8.35 13.25
C ASP A 47 32.85 -9.27 12.15
N ASP A 48 33.27 -8.66 11.05
CA ASP A 48 33.91 -9.32 9.92
C ASP A 48 35.40 -8.95 9.75
N GLY A 49 35.98 -8.29 10.77
CA GLY A 49 37.37 -7.84 10.75
C GLY A 49 37.60 -6.52 10.00
N SER A 50 36.56 -5.85 9.56
CA SER A 50 36.59 -4.55 8.88
C SER A 50 35.82 -3.45 9.65
N ASP A 51 35.76 -2.25 9.10
CA ASP A 51 34.92 -1.16 9.62
C ASP A 51 33.48 -1.20 9.05
N HIS A 52 32.99 -2.39 8.75
CA HIS A 52 31.67 -2.60 8.19
C HIS A 52 30.55 -2.23 9.17
N VAL A 53 29.64 -1.39 8.70
CA VAL A 53 28.48 -0.93 9.47
C VAL A 53 27.21 -1.15 8.68
N ALA A 54 26.28 -1.87 9.27
CA ALA A 54 24.90 -1.91 8.83
C ALA A 54 24.07 -0.84 9.53
N LEU A 55 23.13 -0.22 8.84
CA LEU A 55 22.30 0.87 9.35
C LEU A 55 20.83 0.64 8.96
N ILE A 56 19.94 0.84 9.94
CA ILE A 56 18.51 1.05 9.68
C ILE A 56 18.25 2.55 9.79
N SER A 57 17.70 3.15 8.73
CA SER A 57 17.29 4.56 8.69
C SER A 57 15.79 4.65 8.59
N GLU A 58 15.19 5.40 9.50
CA GLU A 58 13.76 5.71 9.52
C GLU A 58 13.53 7.13 9.04
N GLN A 59 12.56 7.31 8.15
CA GLN A 59 12.17 8.61 7.61
C GLN A 59 10.66 8.76 7.71
N ASP A 60 10.20 9.99 7.93
CA ASP A 60 8.79 10.34 8.02
C ASP A 60 8.50 11.60 7.23
N GLY A 61 7.30 11.69 6.69
CA GLY A 61 6.87 12.85 5.92
C GLY A 61 5.44 12.73 5.42
N ALA A 62 5.16 13.47 4.37
CA ALA A 62 3.86 13.45 3.72
C ALA A 62 4.03 13.28 2.21
N ILE A 63 3.04 12.64 1.61
CA ILE A 63 2.95 12.46 0.16
C ILE A 63 1.75 13.20 -0.39
N HIS A 64 1.90 13.79 -1.56
CA HIS A 64 0.87 14.44 -2.35
C HIS A 64 0.68 13.69 -3.66
N ASN A 65 -0.57 13.44 -4.05
CA ASN A 65 -0.89 12.86 -5.36
C ASN A 65 -0.84 13.96 -6.43
N ALA A 66 0.20 13.94 -7.26
CA ALA A 66 0.43 14.95 -8.30
C ALA A 66 -0.56 14.87 -9.48
N ASP A 67 -1.32 13.79 -9.61
CA ASP A 67 -2.36 13.63 -10.63
C ASP A 67 -3.71 14.21 -10.19
N GLY A 68 -3.78 14.81 -8.98
CA GLY A 68 -5.00 15.41 -8.44
C GLY A 68 -6.07 14.40 -8.02
N LYS A 69 -5.70 13.12 -7.87
CA LYS A 69 -6.60 12.05 -7.42
C LYS A 69 -6.50 11.87 -5.91
N SER A 70 -7.49 11.19 -5.34
CA SER A 70 -7.56 10.96 -3.88
C SER A 70 -6.67 9.81 -3.38
N PHE A 71 -6.19 8.92 -4.25
CA PHE A 71 -5.37 7.79 -3.85
C PHE A 71 -4.06 8.25 -3.21
N LEU A 72 -3.87 7.96 -1.93
CA LEU A 72 -2.74 8.34 -1.08
C LEU A 72 -2.41 9.85 -1.06
N ASP A 73 -3.39 10.73 -1.41
CA ASP A 73 -3.19 12.18 -1.31
C ASP A 73 -3.20 12.62 0.15
N LYS A 74 -2.19 13.37 0.56
CA LYS A 74 -2.00 13.86 1.95
C LYS A 74 -1.81 12.74 2.98
N ALA A 75 -1.47 11.53 2.54
CA ALA A 75 -1.15 10.46 3.45
C ALA A 75 0.18 10.75 4.18
N ARG A 76 0.28 10.35 5.46
CA ARG A 76 1.57 10.26 6.13
C ARG A 76 2.38 9.18 5.43
N TYR A 77 3.63 9.47 5.14
CA TYR A 77 4.52 8.58 4.43
C TYR A 77 5.75 8.27 5.26
N GLN A 78 5.95 7.00 5.58
CA GLN A 78 7.07 6.51 6.35
C GLN A 78 7.92 5.57 5.51
N VAL A 79 9.24 5.68 5.65
CA VAL A 79 10.21 4.82 4.96
C VAL A 79 11.18 4.24 5.98
N VAL A 80 11.39 2.93 5.91
CA VAL A 80 12.44 2.23 6.64
C VAL A 80 13.43 1.67 5.63
N SER A 81 14.65 2.15 5.67
CA SER A 81 15.72 1.77 4.74
C SER A 81 16.77 0.89 5.42
N VAL A 82 17.19 -0.15 4.72
CA VAL A 82 18.36 -0.96 5.07
C VAL A 82 19.55 -0.43 4.30
N VAL A 83 20.57 0.02 5.02
CA VAL A 83 21.79 0.58 4.45
C VAL A 83 22.97 -0.30 4.88
N ASP A 84 23.79 -0.67 3.93
CA ASP A 84 24.94 -1.53 4.13
C ASP A 84 26.16 -0.86 3.50
N THR A 85 27.20 -0.59 4.30
CA THR A 85 28.40 0.15 3.88
C THR A 85 28.08 1.46 3.13
N GLY A 86 27.08 2.22 3.63
CA GLY A 86 26.67 3.48 3.03
C GLY A 86 25.75 3.37 1.79
N VAL A 87 25.48 2.14 1.32
CA VAL A 87 24.61 1.90 0.16
C VAL A 87 23.22 1.47 0.61
N ILE A 88 22.18 2.17 0.18
CA ILE A 88 20.78 1.77 0.43
C ILE A 88 20.50 0.50 -0.38
N ARG A 89 20.14 -0.59 0.30
CA ARG A 89 19.84 -1.88 -0.34
C ARG A 89 18.37 -2.04 -0.69
N GLY A 90 17.48 -1.44 0.10
CA GLY A 90 16.04 -1.54 -0.02
C GLY A 90 15.37 -1.27 1.31
N GLY A 91 14.10 -1.63 1.43
CA GLY A 91 13.35 -1.44 2.65
C GLY A 91 11.84 -1.49 2.47
N TYR A 92 11.14 -0.73 3.32
CA TYR A 92 9.69 -0.74 3.39
C TYR A 92 9.16 0.69 3.37
N LYS A 93 7.98 0.86 2.79
CA LYS A 93 7.23 2.10 2.72
C LYS A 93 5.84 1.86 3.33
N THR A 94 5.38 2.76 4.19
CA THR A 94 4.05 2.72 4.78
C THR A 94 3.36 4.06 4.54
N PHE A 95 2.18 4.00 3.96
CA PHE A 95 1.30 5.14 3.76
C PHE A 95 0.14 5.02 4.74
N THR A 96 -0.17 6.08 5.47
CA THR A 96 -1.29 6.11 6.44
C THR A 96 -2.17 7.30 6.12
N GLU A 97 -3.41 7.04 5.78
CA GLU A 97 -4.41 8.07 5.53
C GLU A 97 -5.05 8.62 6.81
N ALA A 98 -5.76 9.74 6.70
CA ALA A 98 -6.41 10.37 7.84
C ALA A 98 -7.47 9.50 8.53
N ASP A 99 -8.09 8.57 7.80
CA ASP A 99 -9.05 7.58 8.34
C ASP A 99 -8.37 6.37 9.00
N GLY A 100 -7.04 6.33 9.05
CA GLY A 100 -6.25 5.24 9.61
C GLY A 100 -6.02 4.06 8.65
N SER A 101 -6.60 4.08 7.45
CA SER A 101 -6.32 3.08 6.41
C SER A 101 -4.86 3.15 5.98
N LYS A 102 -4.25 1.99 5.73
CA LYS A 102 -2.81 1.91 5.40
C LYS A 102 -2.57 1.14 4.12
N VAL A 103 -1.49 1.54 3.43
CA VAL A 103 -0.87 0.76 2.35
C VAL A 103 0.56 0.44 2.74
N PHE A 104 0.97 -0.79 2.49
CA PHE A 104 2.33 -1.27 2.73
C PHE A 104 3.01 -1.60 1.41
N ALA A 105 4.28 -1.24 1.30
CA ALA A 105 5.09 -1.59 0.15
C ALA A 105 6.49 -2.03 0.59
N LYS A 106 7.08 -2.92 -0.20
CA LYS A 106 8.51 -3.23 -0.17
C LYS A 106 9.17 -2.53 -1.35
N TYR A 107 10.40 -2.07 -1.18
CA TYR A 107 11.16 -1.50 -2.28
C TYR A 107 12.55 -2.09 -2.39
N THR A 108 13.12 -2.05 -3.60
CA THR A 108 14.48 -2.43 -3.93
C THR A 108 15.14 -1.33 -4.74
N VAL A 109 16.42 -1.10 -4.49
CA VAL A 109 17.23 -0.13 -5.24
C VAL A 109 17.76 -0.80 -6.51
N THR A 110 17.60 -0.12 -7.64
CA THR A 110 18.14 -0.56 -8.94
C THR A 110 19.36 0.25 -9.36
N GLU A 111 19.46 1.49 -8.86
CA GLU A 111 20.59 2.36 -9.12
C GLU A 111 20.87 3.24 -7.91
N PHE A 112 22.12 3.29 -7.47
CA PHE A 112 22.57 4.12 -6.36
C PHE A 112 23.69 5.04 -6.82
N LYS A 113 23.36 6.31 -7.05
CA LYS A 113 24.28 7.39 -7.48
C LYS A 113 24.03 8.63 -6.63
N PRO A 114 24.57 8.71 -5.41
CA PRO A 114 24.30 9.85 -4.54
C PRO A 114 24.54 11.20 -5.24
N PRO A 115 23.61 12.17 -5.04
CA PRO A 115 22.51 12.18 -4.10
C PRO A 115 21.24 11.42 -4.54
N GLU A 116 21.23 10.83 -5.74
CA GLU A 116 20.07 10.19 -6.35
C GLU A 116 20.06 8.69 -6.15
N VAL A 117 18.87 8.13 -5.93
CA VAL A 117 18.61 6.70 -5.79
C VAL A 117 17.36 6.34 -6.58
N ASN A 118 17.49 5.39 -7.51
CA ASN A 118 16.37 4.89 -8.28
C ASN A 118 16.04 3.46 -7.88
N GLY A 119 14.77 3.09 -7.96
CA GLY A 119 14.36 1.73 -7.66
C GLY A 119 12.94 1.41 -8.04
N LYS A 120 12.50 0.26 -7.55
CA LYS A 120 11.15 -0.26 -7.74
C LYS A 120 10.49 -0.51 -6.40
N PHE A 121 9.18 -0.40 -6.36
CA PHE A 121 8.37 -0.81 -5.22
C PHE A 121 7.25 -1.74 -5.65
N GLU A 122 6.74 -2.51 -4.71
CA GLU A 122 5.59 -3.39 -4.85
C GLU A 122 4.71 -3.22 -3.61
N PHE A 123 3.40 -3.07 -3.80
CA PHE A 123 2.46 -3.07 -2.70
C PHE A 123 2.32 -4.50 -2.16
N THR A 124 2.57 -4.66 -0.86
CA THR A 124 2.53 -5.95 -0.17
C THR A 124 1.21 -6.18 0.57
N GLY A 125 0.34 -5.17 0.60
CA GLY A 125 -0.98 -5.22 1.21
C GLY A 125 -1.41 -3.88 1.79
N GLY A 126 -2.55 -3.89 2.46
CA GLY A 126 -3.11 -2.71 3.10
C GLY A 126 -4.18 -3.06 4.13
N THR A 127 -4.67 -2.04 4.84
CA THR A 127 -5.76 -2.14 5.82
C THR A 127 -6.89 -1.18 5.49
N GLY A 128 -8.05 -1.38 6.11
CA GLY A 128 -9.23 -0.55 5.88
C GLY A 128 -9.67 -0.60 4.43
N LYS A 129 -9.86 0.56 3.80
CA LYS A 129 -10.28 0.66 2.38
C LYS A 129 -9.26 0.11 1.38
N TYR A 130 -8.03 -0.17 1.82
CA TYR A 130 -6.96 -0.71 0.99
C TYR A 130 -6.71 -2.21 1.21
N GLN A 131 -7.61 -2.92 1.89
CA GLN A 131 -7.45 -4.36 2.10
C GLN A 131 -7.36 -5.10 0.77
N GLY A 132 -6.31 -5.92 0.61
CA GLY A 132 -6.06 -6.68 -0.62
C GLY A 132 -5.47 -5.87 -1.77
N ILE A 133 -5.04 -4.61 -1.56
CA ILE A 133 -4.38 -3.81 -2.58
C ILE A 133 -3.17 -4.55 -3.15
N THR A 134 -3.02 -4.46 -4.46
CA THR A 134 -1.85 -4.91 -5.23
C THR A 134 -1.38 -3.79 -6.15
N GLY A 135 -0.17 -3.90 -6.67
CA GLY A 135 0.38 -2.94 -7.60
C GLY A 135 1.88 -2.80 -7.43
N ASN A 136 2.48 -2.06 -8.32
CA ASN A 136 3.92 -1.83 -8.32
C ASN A 136 4.27 -0.54 -9.04
N GLY A 137 5.52 -0.14 -8.93
CA GLY A 137 6.00 1.05 -9.61
C GLY A 137 7.48 1.27 -9.46
N LYS A 138 7.88 2.49 -9.79
CA LYS A 138 9.26 2.98 -9.68
C LYS A 138 9.29 4.16 -8.73
N PHE A 139 10.45 4.40 -8.13
CA PHE A 139 10.69 5.60 -7.36
C PHE A 139 12.01 6.26 -7.76
N HIS A 140 12.05 7.57 -7.57
CA HIS A 140 13.23 8.41 -7.69
C HIS A 140 13.38 9.22 -6.41
N TYR A 141 14.36 8.86 -5.60
CA TYR A 141 14.67 9.51 -4.32
C TYR A 141 15.89 10.40 -4.49
N VAL A 142 15.81 11.64 -3.99
CA VAL A 142 16.90 12.61 -4.02
C VAL A 142 17.19 13.11 -2.61
N ARG A 143 18.39 12.86 -2.12
CA ARG A 143 18.86 13.41 -0.85
C ARG A 143 19.14 14.90 -1.01
N VAL A 144 18.43 15.75 -0.26
CA VAL A 144 18.63 17.21 -0.25
C VAL A 144 19.64 17.63 0.80
N SER A 145 19.68 16.91 1.92
CA SER A 145 20.64 17.11 3.02
C SER A 145 20.78 15.81 3.81
N ASP A 146 21.58 15.81 4.88
CA ASP A 146 21.71 14.65 5.78
C ASP A 146 20.41 14.28 6.49
N LYS A 147 19.43 15.20 6.52
CA LYS A 147 18.16 15.02 7.24
C LYS A 147 16.93 15.12 6.34
N ALA A 148 17.05 15.48 5.08
CA ALA A 148 15.89 15.72 4.22
C ALA A 148 16.09 15.14 2.82
N ALA A 149 14.97 14.69 2.25
CA ALA A 149 14.92 14.13 0.91
C ALA A 149 13.58 14.39 0.22
N TRP A 150 13.59 14.31 -1.09
CA TRP A 150 12.41 14.17 -1.93
C TRP A 150 12.31 12.73 -2.42
N ASP A 151 11.09 12.23 -2.56
CA ASP A 151 10.81 10.93 -3.14
C ASP A 151 9.62 11.05 -4.11
N GLU A 152 9.85 10.72 -5.37
CA GLU A 152 8.83 10.61 -6.39
C GLU A 152 8.51 9.15 -6.64
N LEU A 153 7.23 8.80 -6.62
CA LEU A 153 6.74 7.46 -6.88
C LEU A 153 5.77 7.49 -8.05
N ILE A 154 5.97 6.58 -9.01
CA ILE A 154 5.08 6.42 -10.16
C ILE A 154 4.73 4.96 -10.29
N GLY A 155 3.43 4.63 -10.34
CA GLY A 155 3.02 3.23 -10.43
C GLY A 155 1.53 3.03 -10.63
N ASP A 156 1.17 1.76 -10.64
CA ASP A 156 -0.19 1.31 -10.79
C ASP A 156 -0.67 0.64 -9.50
N TYR A 157 -1.97 0.74 -9.24
CA TYR A 157 -2.62 0.07 -8.13
C TYR A 157 -3.93 -0.60 -8.56
N LYS A 158 -4.30 -1.63 -7.82
CA LYS A 158 -5.60 -2.29 -7.89
C LYS A 158 -6.08 -2.61 -6.48
N ILE A 159 -7.26 -2.13 -6.13
CA ILE A 159 -7.95 -2.40 -4.87
C ILE A 159 -9.13 -3.30 -5.21
N PRO A 160 -9.16 -4.56 -4.74
CA PRO A 160 -10.31 -5.44 -4.98
C PRO A 160 -11.51 -4.86 -4.25
N THR A 161 -12.64 -4.78 -4.92
CA THR A 161 -13.88 -4.44 -4.24
C THR A 161 -14.21 -5.57 -3.27
N ALA A 162 -14.31 -5.23 -1.98
CA ALA A 162 -14.75 -6.19 -0.99
C ALA A 162 -16.09 -6.78 -1.44
N LEU A 163 -16.15 -8.11 -1.60
CA LEU A 163 -17.40 -8.80 -1.86
C LEU A 163 -18.35 -8.42 -0.70
N ALA A 164 -19.35 -7.60 -1.01
CA ALA A 164 -20.44 -7.29 -0.07
C ALA A 164 -21.17 -8.61 0.22
N GLY A 165 -20.74 -9.34 1.26
CA GLY A 165 -21.34 -10.63 1.55
C GLY A 165 -20.70 -11.51 2.63
N ALA A 166 -19.54 -11.15 3.15
CA ALA A 166 -19.03 -11.80 4.35
C ALA A 166 -19.67 -11.17 5.60
N ALA A 167 -20.97 -11.40 5.80
CA ALA A 167 -21.60 -11.18 7.10
C ALA A 167 -20.85 -12.08 8.10
N VAL A 168 -20.10 -11.46 8.99
CA VAL A 168 -19.55 -12.11 10.18
C VAL A 168 -20.71 -12.74 10.92
N LYS A 169 -20.84 -14.06 10.86
CA LYS A 169 -21.65 -14.81 11.82
C LYS A 169 -20.86 -14.84 13.13
N ASN A 170 -21.31 -13.99 14.05
CA ASN A 170 -20.96 -14.14 15.46
C ASN A 170 -21.64 -15.41 16.03
#